data_3018f81b886d4efdefb2e50413b59e99
#
_entry.id   3018f81b886d4efdefb2e50413b59e99
#
_cell.length_a   1.000
_cell.length_b   1.000
_cell.length_c   1.000
_cell.angle_alpha   90.00
_cell.angle_beta   90.00
_cell.angle_gamma   90.00
#
_symmetry.space_group_name_H-M   'P 1'
#
loop_
_entity.id
_entity.type
_entity.pdbx_description
1 polymer ?
#
loop_
_entity_poly.entity_id
_entity_poly.type
_entity_poly.pdbx_seq_one_letter_code
_entity_poly.pdbx_strand_id
1 'polypeptide(L)'
;MGRRARAKGRAVKLRAPESEYADADGNTLVLRGSMSPLTRHRYNAIRTDQAKLTEESWHDSVEFLFERLAVRWVVADVPTDGQKELLARYRMATQAERRWIRDVLREHVAEHFPELQAP
;
A
#
# COMPACT_ATOMS: atom_id res chain seq x y z
N MET A 1 21.55 -24.85 -20.04
CA MET A 1 21.03 -24.19 -19.72
C MET A 1 20.71 -23.40 -19.86
N GLY A 2 20.88 -23.22 -19.88
CA GLY A 2 20.19 -22.58 -19.48
C GLY A 2 19.78 -22.02 -19.74
N ARG A 3 19.74 -22.27 -19.88
CA ARG A 3 19.15 -21.81 -19.85
C ARG A 3 18.48 -21.66 -19.63
N ARG A 4 18.50 -22.19 -19.50
CA ARG A 4 17.90 -21.88 -19.06
C ARG A 4 17.81 -21.34 -18.59
N ALA A 5 18.02 -21.72 -18.43
CA ALA A 5 17.93 -21.22 -17.84
C ALA A 5 17.92 -20.33 -17.76
N ARG A 6 17.94 -20.27 -17.79
CA ARG A 6 17.69 -19.15 -17.78
C ARG A 6 16.35 -18.60 -17.91
N ALA A 7 15.55 -19.04 -18.32
CA ALA A 7 14.22 -18.58 -18.52
C ALA A 7 13.36 -18.77 -17.30
N LYS A 8 13.58 -19.79 -16.63
CA LYS A 8 12.74 -20.17 -15.53
C LYS A 8 12.78 -19.23 -14.34
N GLY A 9 13.91 -18.86 -13.88
CA GLY A 9 14.02 -18.03 -12.70
C GLY A 9 13.54 -16.61 -12.89
N ARG A 10 13.33 -16.24 -14.14
CA ARG A 10 12.99 -14.84 -14.44
C ARG A 10 11.62 -14.43 -13.98
N ALA A 11 10.67 -15.33 -13.95
CA ALA A 11 9.34 -15.00 -13.45
C ALA A 11 9.40 -14.53 -11.99
N VAL A 12 10.23 -15.19 -11.21
CA VAL A 12 10.42 -14.81 -9.82
C VAL A 12 11.06 -13.44 -9.69
N LYS A 13 12.03 -13.16 -10.58
CA LYS A 13 12.74 -11.89 -10.54
C LYS A 13 11.86 -10.70 -10.85
N LEU A 14 10.76 -10.92 -11.55
CA LEU A 14 9.85 -9.85 -11.92
C LEU A 14 8.80 -9.58 -10.85
N ARG A 15 8.79 -10.34 -9.79
CA ARG A 15 7.89 -10.08 -8.68
C ARG A 15 8.29 -8.81 -7.97
N ALA A 16 7.30 -7.98 -7.71
CA ALA A 16 7.51 -6.80 -6.91
C ALA A 16 7.83 -7.22 -5.47
N PRO A 17 8.74 -6.52 -4.80
CA PRO A 17 8.98 -6.78 -3.39
C PRO A 17 7.73 -6.47 -2.58
N GLU A 18 7.58 -7.15 -1.46
CA GLU A 18 6.48 -6.94 -0.53
C GLU A 18 7.04 -6.84 0.87
N SER A 19 6.37 -6.08 1.72
CA SER A 19 6.74 -5.94 3.12
C SER A 19 5.55 -6.24 3.99
N GLU A 20 5.78 -6.94 5.09
CA GLU A 20 4.72 -7.28 6.03
C GLU A 20 4.92 -6.48 7.31
N TYR A 21 3.82 -5.92 7.82
CA TYR A 21 3.79 -5.13 9.05
C TYR A 21 2.81 -5.77 10.01
N ALA A 22 3.15 -5.77 11.29
CA ALA A 22 2.29 -6.36 12.32
C ALA A 22 1.97 -5.31 13.39
N ASP A 23 0.74 -5.34 13.90
CA ASP A 23 0.38 -4.49 15.02
C ASP A 23 0.55 -5.25 16.35
N ALA A 24 0.19 -4.61 17.46
CA ALA A 24 0.37 -5.18 18.78
C ALA A 24 -0.50 -6.42 19.02
N ASP A 25 -1.59 -6.56 18.29
CA ASP A 25 -2.52 -7.68 18.43
C ASP A 25 -2.20 -8.82 17.45
N GLY A 26 -1.12 -8.70 16.68
CA GLY A 26 -0.74 -9.72 15.73
C GLY A 26 -1.45 -9.66 14.39
N ASN A 27 -2.24 -8.62 14.14
CA ASN A 27 -2.83 -8.39 12.82
C ASN A 27 -1.72 -7.97 11.86
N THR A 28 -1.82 -8.38 10.60
CA THR A 28 -0.75 -8.13 9.64
C THR A 28 -1.27 -7.47 8.37
N LEU A 29 -0.43 -6.61 7.80
CA LEU A 29 -0.71 -5.93 6.55
C LEU A 29 0.50 -6.10 5.63
N VAL A 30 0.25 -6.59 4.43
CA VAL A 30 1.29 -6.75 3.42
C VAL A 30 1.13 -5.66 2.37
N LEU A 31 2.21 -4.93 2.11
CA LEU A 31 2.22 -3.84 1.14
C LEU A 31 3.24 -4.10 0.03
N ARG A 32 2.89 -3.69 -1.18
CA ARG A 32 3.81 -3.75 -2.33
C ARG A 32 4.90 -2.68 -2.17
N GLY A 33 6.10 -3.06 -2.56
CA GLY A 33 7.25 -2.15 -2.54
C GLY A 33 7.49 -1.44 -3.86
N SER A 34 6.53 -1.44 -4.79
CA SER A 34 6.69 -0.77 -6.08
C SER A 34 5.39 -0.14 -6.53
N MET A 35 5.51 0.94 -7.29
CA MET A 35 4.41 1.62 -7.95
C MET A 35 4.88 2.10 -9.31
N SER A 36 3.99 2.07 -10.30
CA SER A 36 4.30 2.58 -11.63
C SER A 36 4.49 4.10 -11.58
N PRO A 37 5.21 4.68 -12.56
CA PRO A 37 5.32 6.14 -12.65
C PRO A 37 3.97 6.84 -12.73
N LEU A 38 3.01 6.25 -13.43
CA LEU A 38 1.67 6.82 -13.52
C LEU A 38 0.99 6.84 -12.16
N THR A 39 1.11 5.77 -11.38
CA THR A 39 0.52 5.72 -10.04
C THR A 39 1.15 6.77 -9.14
N ARG A 40 2.48 6.94 -9.20
CA ARG A 40 3.17 7.97 -8.42
C ARG A 40 2.70 9.37 -8.81
N HIS A 41 2.52 9.60 -10.11
CA HIS A 41 2.03 10.89 -10.59
C HIS A 41 0.62 11.16 -10.06
N ARG A 42 -0.24 10.16 -10.10
CA ARG A 42 -1.61 10.31 -9.59
C ARG A 42 -1.64 10.58 -8.09
N TYR A 43 -0.78 9.92 -7.34
CA TYR A 43 -0.68 10.18 -5.91
C TYR A 43 -0.30 11.63 -5.64
N ASN A 44 0.71 12.14 -6.34
CA ASN A 44 1.13 13.52 -6.17
C ASN A 44 0.03 14.50 -6.53
N ALA A 45 -0.74 14.21 -7.59
CA ALA A 45 -1.85 15.05 -7.98
C ALA A 45 -2.94 15.11 -6.90
N ILE A 46 -3.23 13.98 -6.27
CA ILE A 46 -4.22 13.94 -5.20
C ILE A 46 -3.73 14.75 -3.99
N ARG A 47 -2.46 14.60 -3.61
CA ARG A 47 -1.92 15.29 -2.46
C ARG A 47 -1.88 16.81 -2.63
N THR A 48 -1.72 17.25 -3.85
CA THR A 48 -1.52 18.68 -4.14
C THR A 48 -2.75 19.35 -4.76
N ASP A 49 -3.91 18.69 -4.70
CA ASP A 49 -5.15 19.24 -5.27
C ASP A 49 -5.62 20.42 -4.42
N GLN A 50 -5.45 21.61 -4.98
CA GLN A 50 -5.77 22.84 -4.28
C GLN A 50 -7.27 23.16 -4.32
N ALA A 51 -8.05 22.42 -5.11
CA ALA A 51 -9.50 22.59 -5.14
C ALA A 51 -10.17 21.94 -3.94
N LYS A 52 -9.45 21.14 -3.18
CA LYS A 52 -9.97 20.43 -2.01
C LYS A 52 -9.37 20.97 -0.72
N LEU A 53 -10.09 20.78 0.38
CA LEU A 53 -9.53 21.06 1.69
C LEU A 53 -8.35 20.13 1.95
N THR A 54 -7.38 20.62 2.71
CA THR A 54 -6.18 19.83 3.04
C THR A 54 -6.54 18.49 3.65
N GLU A 55 -7.54 18.48 4.52
CA GLU A 55 -8.00 17.26 5.16
C GLU A 55 -8.55 16.25 4.17
N GLU A 56 -9.34 16.73 3.20
CA GLU A 56 -9.88 15.86 2.15
C GLU A 56 -8.77 15.26 1.30
N SER A 57 -7.81 16.10 0.89
CA SER A 57 -6.66 15.63 0.10
C SER A 57 -5.86 14.59 0.86
N TRP A 58 -5.72 14.80 2.16
CA TRP A 58 -5.01 13.87 3.02
C TRP A 58 -5.73 12.51 3.09
N HIS A 59 -7.04 12.53 3.32
CA HIS A 59 -7.83 11.28 3.34
C HIS A 59 -7.78 10.56 2.00
N ASP A 60 -7.94 11.30 0.90
CA ASP A 60 -7.90 10.72 -0.44
C ASP A 60 -6.53 10.11 -0.71
N SER A 61 -5.47 10.74 -0.24
CA SER A 61 -4.10 10.23 -0.41
C SER A 61 -3.90 8.91 0.31
N VAL A 62 -4.38 8.82 1.54
CA VAL A 62 -4.27 7.58 2.33
C VAL A 62 -5.04 6.46 1.66
N GLU A 63 -6.29 6.71 1.25
CA GLU A 63 -7.10 5.71 0.56
C GLU A 63 -6.45 5.26 -0.74
N PHE A 64 -5.92 6.21 -1.50
CA PHE A 64 -5.27 5.89 -2.76
C PHE A 64 -4.07 4.97 -2.55
N LEU A 65 -3.22 5.30 -1.59
CA LEU A 65 -2.04 4.47 -1.30
C LEU A 65 -2.46 3.08 -0.81
N PHE A 66 -3.42 3.02 0.08
CA PHE A 66 -3.89 1.73 0.58
C PHE A 66 -4.41 0.87 -0.57
N GLU A 67 -5.25 1.44 -1.42
CA GLU A 67 -5.80 0.70 -2.55
C GLU A 67 -4.72 0.17 -3.48
N ARG A 68 -3.67 0.96 -3.72
CA ARG A 68 -2.64 0.60 -4.70
C ARG A 68 -1.56 -0.31 -4.12
N LEU A 69 -1.30 -0.20 -2.83
CA LEU A 69 -0.18 -0.92 -2.21
C LEU A 69 -0.61 -2.16 -1.44
N ALA A 70 -1.81 -2.18 -0.87
CA ALA A 70 -2.23 -3.29 -0.02
C ALA A 70 -2.42 -4.56 -0.84
N VAL A 71 -1.80 -5.64 -0.36
CA VAL A 71 -1.90 -6.97 -0.96
C VAL A 71 -2.82 -7.84 -0.12
N ARG A 72 -2.70 -7.76 1.20
CA ARG A 72 -3.43 -8.62 2.12
C ARG A 72 -3.45 -7.99 3.51
N TRP A 73 -4.60 -8.07 4.16
CA TRP A 73 -4.76 -7.57 5.53
C TRP A 73 -5.45 -8.65 6.34
N VAL A 74 -4.81 -9.09 7.41
CA VAL A 74 -5.34 -10.15 8.29
C VAL A 74 -5.67 -9.51 9.63
N VAL A 75 -6.95 -9.56 9.99
CA VAL A 75 -7.43 -9.02 11.27
C VAL A 75 -8.15 -10.14 12.02
N ALA A 76 -7.74 -10.41 13.24
CA ALA A 76 -8.30 -11.48 14.06
C ALA A 76 -8.34 -12.80 13.28
N ASP A 77 -7.25 -13.12 12.60
CA ASP A 77 -7.06 -14.31 11.77
C ASP A 77 -7.96 -14.38 10.54
N VAL A 78 -8.68 -13.30 10.21
CA VAL A 78 -9.52 -13.24 9.01
C VAL A 78 -8.80 -12.44 7.94
N PRO A 79 -8.38 -13.09 6.84
CA PRO A 79 -7.69 -12.37 5.77
C PRO A 79 -8.67 -11.67 4.83
N THR A 80 -8.23 -10.53 4.33
CA THR A 80 -8.88 -9.82 3.22
C THR A 80 -7.81 -9.60 2.16
N ASP A 81 -8.11 -9.99 0.92
CA ASP A 81 -7.24 -9.72 -0.21
C ASP A 81 -8.10 -9.32 -1.40
N GLY A 82 -7.45 -8.85 -2.49
CA GLY A 82 -8.18 -8.26 -3.58
C GLY A 82 -8.35 -6.77 -3.36
N GLN A 83 -8.01 -5.98 -4.39
CA GLN A 83 -7.96 -4.53 -4.29
C GLN A 83 -9.30 -3.93 -3.83
N LYS A 84 -10.38 -4.40 -4.43
CA LYS A 84 -11.72 -3.88 -4.14
C LYS A 84 -12.15 -4.22 -2.71
N GLU A 85 -11.92 -5.46 -2.32
CA GLU A 85 -12.29 -5.94 -1.00
C GLU A 85 -11.48 -5.25 0.09
N LEU A 86 -10.21 -5.03 -0.16
CA LEU A 86 -9.34 -4.33 0.79
C LEU A 86 -9.80 -2.89 1.00
N LEU A 87 -10.14 -2.19 -0.08
CA LEU A 87 -10.62 -0.82 0.05
C LEU A 87 -11.93 -0.77 0.82
N ALA A 88 -12.85 -1.70 0.54
CA ALA A 88 -14.12 -1.78 1.27
C ALA A 88 -13.88 -2.03 2.76
N ARG A 89 -12.95 -2.93 3.08
CA ARG A 89 -12.61 -3.23 4.48
C ARG A 89 -12.01 -2.01 5.17
N TYR A 90 -11.14 -1.29 4.46
CA TYR A 90 -10.55 -0.07 5.00
C TYR A 90 -11.61 0.96 5.34
N ARG A 91 -12.60 1.12 4.46
CA ARG A 91 -13.66 2.11 4.67
C ARG A 91 -14.56 1.76 5.85
N MET A 92 -14.59 0.49 6.23
CA MET A 92 -15.34 0.01 7.38
C MET A 92 -14.46 -0.10 8.64
N ALA A 93 -13.19 0.26 8.54
CA ALA A 93 -12.25 0.09 9.64
C ALA A 93 -12.54 1.04 10.79
N THR A 94 -12.14 0.61 11.98
CA THR A 94 -12.21 1.48 13.16
C THR A 94 -11.19 2.61 13.02
N GLN A 95 -11.36 3.62 13.83
CA GLN A 95 -10.43 4.75 13.84
C GLN A 95 -9.02 4.29 14.24
N ALA A 96 -8.92 3.37 15.17
CA ALA A 96 -7.64 2.83 15.61
C ALA A 96 -6.96 2.05 14.47
N GLU A 97 -7.73 1.24 13.74
CA GLU A 97 -7.21 0.50 12.59
C GLU A 97 -6.70 1.46 11.50
N ARG A 98 -7.47 2.49 11.21
CA ARG A 98 -7.07 3.48 10.19
C ARG A 98 -5.81 4.23 10.59
N ARG A 99 -5.69 4.56 11.87
CA ARG A 99 -4.49 5.24 12.38
C ARG A 99 -3.26 4.38 12.22
N TRP A 100 -3.37 3.10 12.57
CA TRP A 100 -2.27 2.16 12.41
C TRP A 100 -1.88 2.02 10.94
N ILE A 101 -2.87 1.85 10.04
CA ILE A 101 -2.61 1.74 8.61
C ILE A 101 -1.89 2.97 8.09
N ARG A 102 -2.32 4.17 8.52
CA ARG A 102 -1.66 5.40 8.11
C ARG A 102 -0.21 5.44 8.54
N ASP A 103 0.05 5.02 9.78
CA ASP A 103 1.42 4.99 10.30
C ASP A 103 2.28 4.00 9.52
N VAL A 104 1.72 2.84 9.19
CA VAL A 104 2.41 1.84 8.38
C VAL A 104 2.70 2.38 6.98
N LEU A 105 1.72 3.02 6.35
CA LEU A 105 1.90 3.60 5.03
C LEU A 105 2.99 4.68 5.05
N ARG A 106 3.02 5.49 6.09
CA ARG A 106 4.04 6.53 6.23
C ARG A 106 5.44 5.92 6.31
N GLU A 107 5.59 4.89 7.11
CA GLU A 107 6.86 4.18 7.24
C GLU A 107 7.26 3.52 5.92
N HIS A 108 6.31 2.87 5.27
CA HIS A 108 6.52 2.15 4.02
C HIS A 108 6.94 3.09 2.88
N VAL A 109 6.26 4.23 2.76
CA VAL A 109 6.58 5.22 1.74
C VAL A 109 7.99 5.78 1.97
N ALA A 110 8.34 6.06 3.22
CA ALA A 110 9.67 6.58 3.53
C ALA A 110 10.77 5.60 3.13
N GLU A 111 10.50 4.31 3.26
CA GLU A 111 11.50 3.29 2.93
C GLU A 111 11.56 2.97 1.44
N HIS A 112 10.41 2.80 0.81
CA HIS A 112 10.35 2.28 -0.56
C HIS A 112 10.16 3.35 -1.63
N PHE A 113 9.63 4.50 -1.26
CA PHE A 113 9.35 5.59 -2.20
C PHE A 113 9.82 6.93 -1.60
N PRO A 114 11.12 7.05 -1.31
CA PRO A 114 11.62 8.24 -0.59
C PRO A 114 11.44 9.53 -1.36
N GLU A 115 11.20 9.46 -2.67
CA GLU A 115 10.94 10.64 -3.48
C GLU A 115 9.51 11.18 -3.30
N LEU A 116 8.62 10.39 -2.69
CA LEU A 116 7.24 10.82 -2.44
C LEU A 116 7.11 11.35 -1.02
N GLN A 117 6.21 12.31 -0.84
CA GLN A 117 5.86 12.75 0.50
C GLN A 117 4.84 11.78 1.09
N ALA A 118 5.09 11.36 2.33
CA ALA A 118 4.12 10.50 3.02
C ALA A 118 2.85 11.27 3.34
N PRO A 119 1.72 10.58 3.44
CA PRO A 119 0.45 11.22 3.77
C PRO A 119 0.38 11.70 5.21
#